data_f2d048f8bf76b63879c50432d2b1e2df
#
_entry.id   f2d048f8bf76b63879c50432d2b1e2df
#
_cell.length_a   1.000
_cell.length_b   1.000
_cell.length_c   1.000
_cell.angle_alpha   90.00
_cell.angle_beta   90.00
_cell.angle_gamma   90.00
#
_symmetry.space_group_name_H-M   'P 1'
#
loop_
_entity.id
_entity.type
_entity.pdbx_description
1 polymer ?
#
loop_
_entity_poly.entity_id
_entity_poly.type
_entity_poly.pdbx_seq_one_letter_code
_entity_poly.pdbx_strand_id
1 'polypeptide(L)'
;MYGQNIPRAQFGNRGFGQSGSSSSRRGCGGARLLIGLAMAAFALISYFGSSVYNPITGKDQHINITAEQEVALGLQSAPEMAQQFGGLHPDEQARARVAEIGERIVANSAAAHSQYPFKFHLLADPQTVNAFALPGGQIFITEALYSRLQTEGQLAGVLGHEVGHVVGRHSAEHIAKQQLTQGLTGAVVLSTYDPGDPSSQRTAQIAMVIGQLVNMKFGREDELESDHLGVRFIGEAGYDPRALIGVMRILEEASSGGRPPEFFSTHPNSDTRIAEIEEAIQKQYPGGVPEGLRP
;
A
#
# COMPACT_ATOMS: atom_id res chain seq x y z
N MET A 1 -26.08 -88.71 -13.00
CA MET A 1 -27.02 -89.07 -11.96
C MET A 1 -27.41 -87.82 -11.21
N TYR A 2 -28.70 -87.62 -11.09
CA TYR A 2 -29.43 -86.61 -10.33
C TYR A 2 -29.29 -85.13 -10.72
N GLY A 3 -30.23 -84.72 -11.58
CA GLY A 3 -30.69 -83.34 -11.68
C GLY A 3 -31.60 -82.95 -10.52
N GLN A 4 -31.54 -81.70 -10.13
CA GLN A 4 -32.63 -81.09 -9.33
C GLN A 4 -33.10 -79.83 -10.03
N ASN A 5 -34.35 -79.82 -10.46
CA ASN A 5 -35.17 -78.72 -10.90
C ASN A 5 -35.44 -77.76 -9.74
N ILE A 6 -35.14 -76.48 -9.91
CA ILE A 6 -35.60 -75.42 -9.00
C ILE A 6 -36.62 -74.59 -9.79
N PRO A 7 -37.81 -74.31 -9.28
CA PRO A 7 -38.82 -73.53 -10.01
C PRO A 7 -38.49 -72.04 -9.99
N ARG A 8 -38.64 -71.36 -11.16
CA ARG A 8 -38.58 -69.93 -11.32
C ARG A 8 -39.77 -69.23 -10.65
N ALA A 9 -39.51 -68.43 -9.60
CA ALA A 9 -40.46 -67.51 -9.05
C ALA A 9 -40.61 -66.30 -9.98
N GLN A 10 -41.81 -66.02 -10.47
CA GLN A 10 -42.17 -64.78 -11.16
C GLN A 10 -42.34 -63.70 -10.11
N PHE A 11 -41.40 -62.73 -10.12
CA PHE A 11 -41.58 -61.48 -9.36
C PHE A 11 -42.33 -60.47 -10.24
N GLY A 12 -43.54 -60.13 -9.81
CA GLY A 12 -44.36 -59.12 -10.42
C GLY A 12 -43.72 -57.72 -10.33
N ASN A 13 -43.65 -57.11 -11.49
CA ASN A 13 -43.17 -55.71 -11.66
C ASN A 13 -44.20 -54.74 -11.10
N ARG A 14 -44.04 -54.32 -9.81
CA ARG A 14 -44.78 -53.19 -9.24
C ARG A 14 -44.05 -51.93 -9.59
N GLY A 15 -44.54 -51.17 -10.57
CA GLY A 15 -44.10 -49.84 -10.89
C GLY A 15 -44.21 -48.91 -9.70
N PHE A 16 -43.07 -48.55 -9.11
CA PHE A 16 -43.00 -47.42 -8.19
C PHE A 16 -43.07 -46.13 -9.04
N GLY A 17 -44.19 -45.45 -8.97
CA GLY A 17 -44.35 -44.11 -9.48
C GLY A 17 -43.37 -43.20 -8.78
N GLN A 18 -42.34 -42.78 -9.50
CA GLN A 18 -41.42 -41.72 -9.08
C GLN A 18 -42.17 -40.40 -9.20
N SER A 19 -42.81 -39.97 -8.09
CA SER A 19 -43.25 -38.60 -7.95
C SER A 19 -42.00 -37.71 -7.91
N GLY A 20 -41.64 -37.20 -9.07
CA GLY A 20 -40.62 -36.15 -9.18
C GLY A 20 -41.10 -34.91 -8.47
N SER A 21 -40.76 -34.74 -7.22
CA SER A 21 -40.81 -33.41 -6.59
C SER A 21 -39.74 -32.56 -7.24
N SER A 22 -40.11 -31.80 -8.24
CA SER A 22 -39.35 -30.68 -8.73
C SER A 22 -39.29 -29.61 -7.60
N SER A 23 -38.41 -29.84 -6.61
CA SER A 23 -38.09 -28.78 -5.65
C SER A 23 -37.48 -27.64 -6.47
N SER A 24 -38.21 -26.55 -6.59
CA SER A 24 -37.82 -25.32 -7.23
C SER A 24 -36.54 -24.77 -6.55
N ARG A 25 -35.37 -25.09 -7.13
CA ARG A 25 -34.06 -24.47 -6.77
C ARG A 25 -33.97 -22.97 -7.15
N ARG A 26 -35.11 -22.34 -7.48
CA ARG A 26 -35.16 -20.94 -7.94
C ARG A 26 -35.01 -19.89 -6.84
N GLY A 27 -35.01 -20.25 -5.55
CA GLY A 27 -34.96 -19.26 -4.46
C GLY A 27 -33.56 -18.84 -4.00
N CYS A 28 -32.53 -19.65 -4.22
CA CYS A 28 -31.20 -19.39 -3.64
C CYS A 28 -30.35 -18.39 -4.44
N GLY A 29 -30.50 -18.34 -5.77
CA GLY A 29 -29.74 -17.42 -6.63
C GLY A 29 -30.11 -15.95 -6.43
N GLY A 30 -31.41 -15.67 -6.29
CA GLY A 30 -31.89 -14.30 -6.06
C GLY A 30 -31.43 -13.71 -4.72
N ALA A 31 -31.45 -14.52 -3.65
CA ALA A 31 -31.00 -14.08 -2.34
C ALA A 31 -29.47 -13.76 -2.33
N ARG A 32 -28.67 -14.60 -2.99
CA ARG A 32 -27.20 -14.37 -3.11
C ARG A 32 -26.89 -13.10 -3.89
N LEU A 33 -27.62 -12.86 -5.00
CA LEU A 33 -27.48 -11.63 -5.78
C LEU A 33 -27.82 -10.39 -4.93
N LEU A 34 -28.91 -10.42 -4.18
CA LEU A 34 -29.30 -9.30 -3.30
C LEU A 34 -28.27 -9.05 -2.21
N ILE A 35 -27.72 -10.09 -1.59
CA ILE A 35 -26.65 -9.95 -0.59
C ILE A 35 -25.39 -9.38 -1.24
N GLY A 36 -25.00 -9.88 -2.42
CA GLY A 36 -23.85 -9.32 -3.17
C GLY A 36 -24.04 -7.84 -3.51
N LEU A 37 -25.22 -7.45 -4.00
CA LEU A 37 -25.54 -6.04 -4.26
C LEU A 37 -25.51 -5.19 -2.97
N ALA A 38 -26.03 -5.70 -1.85
CA ALA A 38 -25.98 -5.01 -0.57
C ALA A 38 -24.53 -4.83 -0.07
N MET A 39 -23.68 -5.84 -0.21
CA MET A 39 -22.25 -5.76 0.12
C MET A 39 -21.52 -4.74 -0.75
N ALA A 40 -21.76 -4.75 -2.07
CA ALA A 40 -21.18 -3.78 -2.99
C ALA A 40 -21.62 -2.35 -2.65
N ALA A 41 -22.92 -2.14 -2.43
CA ALA A 41 -23.46 -0.86 -2.01
C ALA A 41 -22.86 -0.38 -0.68
N PHE A 42 -22.75 -1.26 0.30
CA PHE A 42 -22.11 -0.94 1.58
C PHE A 42 -20.64 -0.56 1.40
N ALA A 43 -19.86 -1.31 0.61
CA ALA A 43 -18.45 -1.01 0.34
C ALA A 43 -18.29 0.37 -0.33
N LEU A 44 -19.13 0.69 -1.33
CA LEU A 44 -19.12 1.98 -1.99
C LEU A 44 -19.52 3.13 -1.05
N ILE A 45 -20.61 2.99 -0.30
CA ILE A 45 -21.07 4.00 0.67
C ILE A 45 -20.00 4.23 1.74
N SER A 46 -19.40 3.16 2.26
CA SER A 46 -18.33 3.25 3.25
C SER A 46 -17.12 4.01 2.71
N TYR A 47 -16.69 3.72 1.48
CA TYR A 47 -15.55 4.38 0.86
C TYR A 47 -15.82 5.85 0.54
N PHE A 48 -16.91 6.15 -0.20
CA PHE A 48 -17.22 7.54 -0.58
C PHE A 48 -17.70 8.39 0.60
N GLY A 49 -18.25 7.77 1.64
CA GLY A 49 -18.62 8.46 2.89
C GLY A 49 -17.46 8.75 3.83
N SER A 50 -16.26 8.22 3.54
CA SER A 50 -15.06 8.38 4.39
C SER A 50 -14.16 9.54 3.98
N SER A 51 -14.68 10.55 3.27
CA SER A 51 -13.89 11.71 2.85
C SER A 51 -13.46 12.57 4.04
N VAL A 52 -12.15 12.84 4.12
CA VAL A 52 -11.50 13.65 5.16
C VAL A 52 -10.59 14.67 4.47
N TYR A 53 -10.75 15.96 4.81
CA TYR A 53 -9.87 17.00 4.30
C TYR A 53 -8.52 16.98 5.02
N ASN A 54 -7.42 16.96 4.25
CA ASN A 54 -6.06 17.07 4.76
C ASN A 54 -5.57 18.51 4.59
N PRO A 55 -5.39 19.28 5.70
CA PRO A 55 -5.03 20.70 5.61
C PRO A 55 -3.59 20.95 5.15
N ILE A 56 -2.70 19.95 5.18
CA ILE A 56 -1.30 20.10 4.78
C ILE A 56 -1.16 19.89 3.27
N THR A 57 -1.89 18.91 2.72
CA THR A 57 -1.90 18.64 1.27
C THR A 57 -2.94 19.47 0.52
N GLY A 58 -3.97 19.97 1.23
CA GLY A 58 -5.07 20.71 0.63
C GLY A 58 -6.07 19.85 -0.14
N LYS A 59 -6.07 18.53 0.08
CA LYS A 59 -6.90 17.57 -0.65
C LYS A 59 -7.89 16.85 0.26
N ASP A 60 -9.01 16.42 -0.34
CA ASP A 60 -9.93 15.46 0.26
C ASP A 60 -9.42 14.04 0.02
N GLN A 61 -9.40 13.21 1.05
CA GLN A 61 -8.88 11.85 1.05
C GLN A 61 -9.94 10.87 1.55
N HIS A 62 -10.01 9.68 0.96
CA HIS A 62 -10.90 8.62 1.41
C HIS A 62 -10.17 7.70 2.39
N ILE A 63 -10.46 7.88 3.68
CA ILE A 63 -9.75 7.21 4.78
C ILE A 63 -10.74 6.68 5.81
N ASN A 64 -10.62 5.40 6.18
CA ASN A 64 -11.53 4.71 7.10
C ASN A 64 -10.95 4.50 8.51
N ILE A 65 -9.69 4.91 8.72
CA ILE A 65 -8.99 4.76 10.00
C ILE A 65 -8.61 6.13 10.54
N THR A 66 -8.62 6.29 11.87
CA THR A 66 -8.21 7.54 12.52
C THR A 66 -6.69 7.64 12.61
N ALA A 67 -6.15 8.83 12.87
CA ALA A 67 -4.71 9.03 13.07
C ALA A 67 -4.17 8.19 14.25
N GLU A 68 -4.95 8.03 15.33
CA GLU A 68 -4.58 7.18 16.46
C GLU A 68 -4.50 5.71 16.06
N GLN A 69 -5.39 5.24 15.18
CA GLN A 69 -5.34 3.88 14.63
C GLN A 69 -4.15 3.69 13.70
N GLU A 70 -3.78 4.69 12.89
CA GLU A 70 -2.57 4.66 12.08
C GLU A 70 -1.32 4.55 12.97
N VAL A 71 -1.24 5.38 14.02
CA VAL A 71 -0.12 5.33 14.99
C VAL A 71 -0.04 3.95 15.67
N ALA A 72 -1.16 3.42 16.13
CA ALA A 72 -1.20 2.10 16.76
C ALA A 72 -0.74 0.99 15.78
N LEU A 73 -1.19 1.04 14.52
CA LEU A 73 -0.81 0.09 13.49
C LEU A 73 0.70 0.16 13.18
N GLY A 74 1.24 1.37 13.01
CA GLY A 74 2.66 1.57 12.76
C GLY A 74 3.53 1.09 13.92
N LEU A 75 3.18 1.42 15.15
CA LEU A 75 3.91 0.97 16.35
C LEU A 75 3.87 -0.56 16.52
N GLN A 76 2.73 -1.19 16.21
CA GLN A 76 2.61 -2.64 16.27
C GLN A 76 3.45 -3.34 15.20
N SER A 77 3.54 -2.76 13.98
CA SER A 77 4.25 -3.35 12.85
C SER A 77 5.76 -3.06 12.87
N ALA A 78 6.19 -1.97 13.51
CA ALA A 78 7.56 -1.50 13.48
C ALA A 78 8.62 -2.55 13.94
N PRO A 79 8.42 -3.33 15.01
CA PRO A 79 9.41 -4.32 15.43
C PRO A 79 9.61 -5.44 14.41
N GLU A 80 8.54 -5.93 13.80
CA GLU A 80 8.60 -6.98 12.79
C GLU A 80 9.26 -6.47 11.51
N MET A 81 8.88 -5.27 11.05
CA MET A 81 9.50 -4.64 9.89
C MET A 81 10.98 -4.39 10.10
N ALA A 82 11.38 -3.88 11.27
CA ALA A 82 12.80 -3.71 11.59
C ALA A 82 13.56 -5.05 11.57
N GLN A 83 12.97 -6.11 12.10
CA GLN A 83 13.59 -7.44 12.12
C GLN A 83 13.80 -8.03 10.72
N GLN A 84 12.87 -7.80 9.78
CA GLN A 84 12.98 -8.25 8.39
C GLN A 84 14.19 -7.65 7.67
N PHE A 85 14.64 -6.45 8.09
CA PHE A 85 15.79 -5.72 7.55
C PHE A 85 16.99 -5.72 8.50
N GLY A 86 17.22 -6.80 9.24
CA GLY A 86 18.40 -7.00 10.08
C GLY A 86 18.39 -6.32 11.44
N GLY A 87 17.26 -5.71 11.82
CA GLY A 87 17.15 -4.95 13.08
C GLY A 87 17.70 -3.53 12.97
N LEU A 88 17.83 -2.87 14.12
CA LEU A 88 18.43 -1.53 14.18
C LEU A 88 19.94 -1.61 13.91
N HIS A 89 20.45 -0.65 13.15
CA HIS A 89 21.88 -0.53 12.86
C HIS A 89 22.71 -0.45 14.16
N PRO A 90 23.86 -1.15 14.26
CA PRO A 90 24.66 -1.16 15.51
C PRO A 90 25.32 0.19 15.83
N ASP A 91 25.66 1.00 14.82
CA ASP A 91 26.26 2.32 15.02
C ASP A 91 25.21 3.32 15.55
N GLU A 92 25.36 3.67 16.84
CA GLU A 92 24.49 4.62 17.52
C GLU A 92 24.62 6.05 16.96
N GLN A 93 25.79 6.45 16.49
CA GLN A 93 26.00 7.78 15.92
C GLN A 93 25.30 7.91 14.57
N ALA A 94 25.38 6.88 13.73
CA ALA A 94 24.65 6.85 12.47
C ALA A 94 23.13 6.88 12.69
N ARG A 95 22.61 6.11 13.66
CA ARG A 95 21.19 6.15 14.03
C ARG A 95 20.76 7.53 14.54
N ALA A 96 21.57 8.13 15.41
CA ALA A 96 21.32 9.46 15.95
C ALA A 96 21.28 10.52 14.83
N ARG A 97 22.19 10.43 13.83
CA ARG A 97 22.19 11.33 12.68
C ARG A 97 20.92 11.22 11.83
N VAL A 98 20.47 10.00 11.55
CA VAL A 98 19.20 9.78 10.81
C VAL A 98 18.03 10.37 11.59
N ALA A 99 17.96 10.13 12.90
CA ALA A 99 16.92 10.68 13.76
C ALA A 99 16.97 12.22 13.81
N GLU A 100 18.13 12.82 13.99
CA GLU A 100 18.31 14.28 14.06
C GLU A 100 17.84 14.97 12.78
N ILE A 101 18.21 14.43 11.60
CA ILE A 101 17.82 15.01 10.31
C ILE A 101 16.31 14.90 10.11
N GLY A 102 15.72 13.72 10.39
CA GLY A 102 14.29 13.52 10.28
C GLY A 102 13.49 14.41 11.23
N GLU A 103 13.90 14.50 12.51
CA GLU A 103 13.28 15.37 13.50
C GLU A 103 13.40 16.85 13.11
N ARG A 104 14.51 17.26 12.53
CA ARG A 104 14.70 18.62 12.00
C ARG A 104 13.72 18.93 10.87
N ILE A 105 13.53 17.98 9.93
CA ILE A 105 12.58 18.13 8.82
C ILE A 105 11.17 18.36 9.39
N VAL A 106 10.75 17.50 10.30
CA VAL A 106 9.40 17.61 10.91
C VAL A 106 9.25 18.92 11.68
N ALA A 107 10.20 19.25 12.55
CA ALA A 107 10.09 20.41 13.43
C ALA A 107 10.12 21.76 12.68
N ASN A 108 10.76 21.83 11.52
CA ASN A 108 10.95 23.10 10.80
C ASN A 108 10.13 23.17 9.49
N SER A 109 9.16 22.29 9.30
CA SER A 109 8.31 22.29 8.10
C SER A 109 6.82 22.22 8.47
N ALA A 110 5.98 22.29 7.42
CA ALA A 110 4.54 22.10 7.61
C ALA A 110 4.18 20.73 8.22
N ALA A 111 5.07 19.74 8.19
CA ALA A 111 4.88 18.44 8.83
C ALA A 111 4.71 18.56 10.36
N ALA A 112 5.21 19.62 10.99
CA ALA A 112 4.99 19.91 12.41
C ALA A 112 3.52 20.08 12.80
N HIS A 113 2.66 20.40 11.84
CA HIS A 113 1.21 20.55 12.06
C HIS A 113 0.46 19.22 11.96
N SER A 114 1.14 18.12 11.64
CA SER A 114 0.55 16.79 11.67
C SER A 114 0.43 16.26 13.10
N GLN A 115 -0.47 15.27 13.32
CA GLN A 115 -0.66 14.65 14.63
C GLN A 115 0.27 13.47 14.90
N TYR A 116 1.21 13.20 13.97
CA TYR A 116 2.00 11.97 14.01
C TYR A 116 3.26 12.12 14.86
N PRO A 117 3.54 11.16 15.78
CA PRO A 117 4.76 11.10 16.55
C PRO A 117 5.89 10.46 15.73
N PHE A 118 6.46 11.22 14.79
CA PHE A 118 7.52 10.73 13.91
C PHE A 118 8.70 10.12 14.66
N LYS A 119 9.17 8.98 14.15
CA LYS A 119 10.40 8.32 14.58
C LYS A 119 11.15 7.81 13.36
N PHE A 120 12.47 7.97 13.38
CA PHE A 120 13.35 7.66 12.27
C PHE A 120 14.34 6.58 12.68
N HIS A 121 14.48 5.55 11.86
CA HIS A 121 15.23 4.34 12.18
C HIS A 121 16.20 4.00 11.05
N LEU A 122 17.47 3.79 11.38
CA LEU A 122 18.44 3.18 10.49
C LEU A 122 18.48 1.67 10.76
N LEU A 123 18.29 0.88 9.69
CA LEU A 123 18.26 -0.58 9.73
C LEU A 123 19.60 -1.17 9.25
N ALA A 124 19.98 -2.32 9.80
CA ALA A 124 21.26 -2.97 9.58
C ALA A 124 21.33 -3.85 8.31
N ASP A 125 20.44 -3.64 7.34
CA ASP A 125 20.48 -4.38 6.07
C ASP A 125 21.42 -3.71 5.06
N PRO A 126 22.60 -4.31 4.75
CA PRO A 126 23.58 -3.75 3.83
C PRO A 126 23.29 -4.13 2.36
N GLN A 127 22.24 -4.88 2.08
CA GLN A 127 21.96 -5.42 0.75
C GLN A 127 20.75 -4.81 0.08
N THR A 128 19.69 -4.57 0.83
CA THR A 128 18.42 -4.09 0.32
C THR A 128 18.38 -2.57 0.29
N VAL A 129 18.52 -1.97 -0.88
CA VAL A 129 18.44 -0.51 -1.06
C VAL A 129 16.99 -0.09 -0.91
N ASN A 130 16.62 0.43 0.29
CA ASN A 130 15.23 0.76 0.62
C ASN A 130 15.11 1.86 1.68
N ALA A 131 13.99 2.60 1.62
CA ALA A 131 13.43 3.38 2.71
C ALA A 131 11.91 3.20 2.65
N PHE A 132 11.23 3.33 3.77
CA PHE A 132 9.77 3.20 3.82
C PHE A 132 9.19 3.81 5.08
N ALA A 133 7.94 4.26 4.99
CA ALA A 133 7.16 4.76 6.10
C ALA A 133 6.02 3.79 6.44
N LEU A 134 5.83 3.52 7.72
CA LEU A 134 4.61 2.89 8.24
C LEU A 134 3.57 3.95 8.60
N PRO A 135 2.28 3.60 8.59
CA PRO A 135 1.24 4.51 9.07
C PRO A 135 1.59 5.08 10.43
N GLY A 136 1.25 6.35 10.66
CA GLY A 136 1.46 6.99 11.96
C GLY A 136 2.88 7.44 12.27
N GLY A 137 3.82 7.39 11.29
CA GLY A 137 5.08 8.12 11.38
C GLY A 137 6.32 7.32 11.80
N GLN A 138 6.31 5.99 11.73
CA GLN A 138 7.52 5.19 11.86
C GLN A 138 8.22 5.11 10.51
N ILE A 139 9.40 5.72 10.36
CA ILE A 139 10.15 5.85 9.11
C ILE A 139 11.47 5.10 9.22
N PHE A 140 11.81 4.36 8.17
CA PHE A 140 12.95 3.47 8.13
C PHE A 140 13.79 3.75 6.87
N ILE A 141 15.11 3.65 7.03
CA ILE A 141 16.07 3.62 5.94
C ILE A 141 17.07 2.48 6.20
N THR A 142 17.40 1.70 5.17
CA THR A 142 18.39 0.62 5.27
C THR A 142 19.82 1.16 5.16
N GLU A 143 20.78 0.43 5.74
CA GLU A 143 22.22 0.71 5.57
C GLU A 143 22.61 0.75 4.10
N ALA A 144 22.04 -0.15 3.28
CA ALA A 144 22.33 -0.21 1.86
C ALA A 144 21.97 1.07 1.11
N LEU A 145 20.89 1.77 1.47
CA LEU A 145 20.56 3.09 0.90
C LEU A 145 21.37 4.18 1.59
N TYR A 146 21.41 4.21 2.92
CA TYR A 146 22.12 5.21 3.70
C TYR A 146 23.59 5.38 3.28
N SER A 147 24.30 4.27 3.06
CA SER A 147 25.73 4.27 2.66
C SER A 147 25.99 4.80 1.25
N ARG A 148 24.95 4.90 0.40
CA ARG A 148 25.05 5.46 -0.96
C ARG A 148 24.85 6.97 -0.99
N LEU A 149 24.24 7.52 0.04
CA LEU A 149 23.98 8.96 0.13
C LEU A 149 25.29 9.69 0.43
N GLN A 150 25.58 10.74 -0.32
CA GLN A 150 26.84 11.47 -0.29
C GLN A 150 26.76 12.74 0.56
N THR A 151 25.54 13.27 0.76
CA THR A 151 25.32 14.52 1.46
C THR A 151 24.17 14.42 2.47
N GLU A 152 24.17 15.35 3.41
CA GLU A 152 23.08 15.46 4.40
C GLU A 152 21.75 15.80 3.72
N GLY A 153 21.77 16.63 2.67
CA GLY A 153 20.57 16.96 1.92
C GLY A 153 19.99 15.76 1.17
N GLN A 154 20.82 14.81 0.69
CA GLN A 154 20.30 13.59 0.09
C GLN A 154 19.58 12.71 1.12
N LEU A 155 20.14 12.58 2.34
CA LEU A 155 19.44 11.89 3.43
C LEU A 155 18.15 12.62 3.79
N ALA A 156 18.19 13.94 3.89
CA ALA A 156 16.99 14.75 4.09
C ALA A 156 15.97 14.54 2.96
N GLY A 157 16.41 14.41 1.71
CA GLY A 157 15.56 14.11 0.56
C GLY A 157 14.78 12.81 0.70
N VAL A 158 15.47 11.71 1.05
CA VAL A 158 14.82 10.42 1.31
C VAL A 158 13.83 10.53 2.48
N LEU A 159 14.28 11.06 3.64
CA LEU A 159 13.43 11.16 4.82
C LEU A 159 12.24 12.12 4.61
N GLY A 160 12.44 13.21 3.87
CA GLY A 160 11.39 14.17 3.52
C GLY A 160 10.31 13.56 2.63
N HIS A 161 10.71 12.71 1.68
CA HIS A 161 9.79 11.93 0.86
C HIS A 161 8.94 10.97 1.73
N GLU A 162 9.57 10.24 2.65
CA GLU A 162 8.86 9.35 3.57
C GLU A 162 7.91 10.10 4.52
N VAL A 163 8.34 11.27 5.03
CA VAL A 163 7.47 12.18 5.79
C VAL A 163 6.29 12.62 4.92
N GLY A 164 6.51 12.85 3.63
CA GLY A 164 5.47 13.15 2.64
C GLY A 164 4.40 12.06 2.60
N HIS A 165 4.79 10.79 2.52
CA HIS A 165 3.84 9.66 2.55
C HIS A 165 3.01 9.59 3.83
N VAL A 166 3.62 9.87 4.99
CA VAL A 166 2.90 9.89 6.27
C VAL A 166 1.91 11.05 6.33
N VAL A 167 2.36 12.25 6.00
CA VAL A 167 1.52 13.47 6.02
C VAL A 167 0.43 13.39 4.96
N GLY A 168 0.74 12.85 3.78
CA GLY A 168 -0.20 12.52 2.71
C GLY A 168 -1.16 11.39 3.07
N ARG A 169 -0.92 10.66 4.17
CA ARG A 169 -1.75 9.53 4.64
C ARG A 169 -1.93 8.44 3.58
N HIS A 170 -0.95 8.27 2.69
CA HIS A 170 -1.06 7.38 1.54
C HIS A 170 -1.32 5.92 1.95
N SER A 171 -0.69 5.45 3.05
CA SER A 171 -0.98 4.11 3.58
C SER A 171 -2.43 3.94 4.03
N ALA A 172 -3.04 4.97 4.65
CA ALA A 172 -4.43 4.93 5.09
C ALA A 172 -5.41 4.93 3.89
N GLU A 173 -5.12 5.71 2.84
CA GLU A 173 -5.88 5.67 1.59
C GLU A 173 -5.75 4.30 0.90
N HIS A 174 -4.56 3.70 0.89
CA HIS A 174 -4.35 2.34 0.38
C HIS A 174 -5.19 1.31 1.13
N ILE A 175 -5.21 1.37 2.47
CA ILE A 175 -6.06 0.51 3.31
C ILE A 175 -7.53 0.68 2.92
N ALA A 176 -8.02 1.92 2.75
CA ALA A 176 -9.39 2.20 2.36
C ALA A 176 -9.71 1.66 0.94
N LYS A 177 -8.84 1.88 -0.04
CA LYS A 177 -8.94 1.33 -1.41
C LYS A 177 -8.94 -0.20 -1.40
N GLN A 178 -8.10 -0.81 -0.56
CA GLN A 178 -8.05 -2.27 -0.40
C GLN A 178 -9.35 -2.82 0.17
N GLN A 179 -9.91 -2.19 1.20
CA GLN A 179 -11.19 -2.58 1.80
C GLN A 179 -12.34 -2.47 0.79
N LEU A 180 -12.37 -1.38 0.00
CA LEU A 180 -13.33 -1.23 -1.10
C LEU A 180 -13.19 -2.38 -2.11
N THR A 181 -11.98 -2.64 -2.58
CA THR A 181 -11.72 -3.69 -3.58
C THR A 181 -12.11 -5.07 -3.05
N GLN A 182 -11.76 -5.38 -1.80
CA GLN A 182 -12.15 -6.64 -1.15
C GLN A 182 -13.67 -6.76 -1.00
N GLY A 183 -14.35 -5.67 -0.62
CA GLY A 183 -15.80 -5.63 -0.52
C GLY A 183 -16.49 -5.87 -1.86
N LEU A 184 -16.03 -5.22 -2.92
CA LEU A 184 -16.57 -5.41 -4.28
C LEU A 184 -16.25 -6.80 -4.84
N THR A 185 -15.03 -7.29 -4.67
CA THR A 185 -14.61 -8.63 -5.10
C THR A 185 -15.42 -9.70 -4.36
N GLY A 186 -15.58 -9.56 -3.04
CA GLY A 186 -16.40 -10.45 -2.23
C GLY A 186 -17.86 -10.46 -2.67
N ALA A 187 -18.42 -9.30 -3.03
CA ALA A 187 -19.77 -9.19 -3.57
C ALA A 187 -19.93 -9.95 -4.90
N VAL A 188 -18.97 -9.81 -5.83
CA VAL A 188 -18.95 -10.55 -7.11
C VAL A 188 -18.83 -12.05 -6.86
N VAL A 189 -17.88 -12.48 -6.04
CA VAL A 189 -17.70 -13.90 -5.70
C VAL A 189 -18.99 -14.49 -5.13
N LEU A 190 -19.61 -13.82 -4.15
CA LEU A 190 -20.83 -14.32 -3.53
C LEU A 190 -22.01 -14.39 -4.51
N SER A 191 -22.13 -13.40 -5.41
CA SER A 191 -23.24 -13.33 -6.38
C SER A 191 -23.09 -14.31 -7.55
N THR A 192 -21.85 -14.64 -7.95
CA THR A 192 -21.55 -15.47 -9.14
C THR A 192 -21.12 -16.89 -8.80
N TYR A 193 -20.65 -17.14 -7.55
CA TYR A 193 -20.16 -18.45 -7.16
C TYR A 193 -21.25 -19.51 -7.07
N ASP A 194 -21.18 -20.51 -7.93
CA ASP A 194 -21.96 -21.74 -7.86
C ASP A 194 -20.99 -22.93 -7.65
N PRO A 195 -21.06 -23.62 -6.50
CA PRO A 195 -20.22 -24.79 -6.25
C PRO A 195 -20.35 -25.91 -7.30
N GLY A 196 -21.47 -25.94 -8.02
CA GLY A 196 -21.76 -26.93 -9.08
C GLY A 196 -21.31 -26.51 -10.48
N ASP A 197 -20.85 -25.27 -10.67
CA ASP A 197 -20.42 -24.75 -11.97
C ASP A 197 -18.93 -24.34 -11.98
N PRO A 198 -18.05 -25.07 -12.72
CA PRO A 198 -16.64 -24.73 -12.84
C PRO A 198 -16.36 -23.33 -13.43
N SER A 199 -17.28 -22.76 -14.20
CA SER A 199 -17.10 -21.43 -14.79
C SER A 199 -17.24 -20.33 -13.71
N SER A 200 -18.11 -20.52 -12.73
CA SER A 200 -18.29 -19.59 -11.61
C SER A 200 -17.04 -19.55 -10.69
N GLN A 201 -16.37 -20.68 -10.53
CA GLN A 201 -15.11 -20.76 -9.78
C GLN A 201 -14.00 -19.96 -10.46
N ARG A 202 -13.88 -20.03 -11.79
CA ARG A 202 -12.92 -19.22 -12.57
C ARG A 202 -13.20 -17.73 -12.43
N THR A 203 -14.45 -17.31 -12.53
CA THR A 203 -14.85 -15.90 -12.37
C THR A 203 -14.47 -15.38 -10.98
N ALA A 204 -14.71 -16.19 -9.92
CA ALA A 204 -14.32 -15.84 -8.56
C ALA A 204 -12.80 -15.73 -8.38
N GLN A 205 -12.02 -16.64 -8.99
CA GLN A 205 -10.56 -16.59 -8.96
C GLN A 205 -10.01 -15.37 -9.70
N ILE A 206 -10.55 -15.04 -10.88
CA ILE A 206 -10.17 -13.85 -11.65
C ILE A 206 -10.44 -12.58 -10.84
N ALA A 207 -11.62 -12.47 -10.21
CA ALA A 207 -11.98 -11.31 -9.38
C ALA A 207 -11.03 -11.13 -8.19
N MET A 208 -10.60 -12.22 -7.53
CA MET A 208 -9.61 -12.16 -6.46
C MET A 208 -8.23 -11.71 -6.94
N VAL A 209 -7.77 -12.21 -8.11
CA VAL A 209 -6.49 -11.80 -8.72
C VAL A 209 -6.51 -10.32 -9.09
N ILE A 210 -7.59 -9.83 -9.70
CA ILE A 210 -7.75 -8.39 -10.01
C ILE A 210 -7.68 -7.57 -8.73
N GLY A 211 -8.36 -8.00 -7.66
CA GLY A 211 -8.31 -7.33 -6.36
C GLY A 211 -6.89 -7.24 -5.77
N GLN A 212 -6.08 -8.27 -5.94
CA GLN A 212 -4.67 -8.26 -5.50
C GLN A 212 -3.81 -7.32 -6.34
N LEU A 213 -3.99 -7.29 -7.67
CA LEU A 213 -3.21 -6.44 -8.57
C LEU A 213 -3.43 -4.95 -8.34
N VAL A 214 -4.65 -4.55 -7.96
CA VAL A 214 -5.00 -3.15 -7.67
C VAL A 214 -4.24 -2.62 -6.43
N ASN A 215 -3.79 -3.50 -5.53
CA ASN A 215 -3.31 -3.13 -4.20
C ASN A 215 -1.79 -3.32 -3.99
N MET A 216 -1.02 -3.55 -5.05
CA MET A 216 0.38 -3.96 -4.89
C MET A 216 1.39 -2.82 -4.69
N LYS A 217 1.04 -1.53 -4.96
CA LYS A 217 2.03 -0.41 -4.94
C LYS A 217 1.35 0.92 -4.64
N PHE A 218 2.13 1.89 -4.14
CA PHE A 218 1.71 3.30 -4.17
C PHE A 218 1.42 3.72 -5.61
N GLY A 219 0.40 4.55 -5.78
CA GLY A 219 0.07 5.07 -7.09
C GLY A 219 1.08 6.14 -7.52
N ARG A 220 1.18 6.38 -8.83
CA ARG A 220 2.01 7.47 -9.36
C ARG A 220 1.66 8.82 -8.72
N GLU A 221 0.38 9.06 -8.46
CA GLU A 221 -0.09 10.30 -7.84
C GLU A 221 0.39 10.45 -6.40
N ASP A 222 0.43 9.34 -5.63
CA ASP A 222 0.95 9.32 -4.26
C ASP A 222 2.44 9.64 -4.24
N GLU A 223 3.20 9.09 -5.21
CA GLU A 223 4.64 9.35 -5.36
C GLU A 223 4.93 10.81 -5.70
N LEU A 224 4.20 11.37 -6.67
CA LEU A 224 4.36 12.78 -7.05
C LEU A 224 3.97 13.72 -5.90
N GLU A 225 2.91 13.41 -5.17
CA GLU A 225 2.54 14.18 -3.98
C GLU A 225 3.62 14.10 -2.90
N SER A 226 4.17 12.92 -2.66
CA SER A 226 5.25 12.72 -1.69
C SER A 226 6.54 13.44 -2.12
N ASP A 227 6.88 13.43 -3.40
CA ASP A 227 8.01 14.21 -3.94
C ASP A 227 7.80 15.73 -3.75
N HIS A 228 6.60 16.25 -4.05
CA HIS A 228 6.28 17.67 -3.87
C HIS A 228 6.31 18.09 -2.40
N LEU A 229 5.77 17.25 -1.51
CA LEU A 229 5.84 17.47 -0.06
C LEU A 229 7.28 17.38 0.44
N GLY A 230 8.05 16.40 -0.05
CA GLY A 230 9.46 16.23 0.26
C GLY A 230 10.29 17.47 -0.12
N VAL A 231 10.16 17.97 -1.35
CA VAL A 231 10.79 19.22 -1.81
C VAL A 231 10.46 20.37 -0.87
N ARG A 232 9.19 20.52 -0.52
CA ARG A 232 8.72 21.56 0.39
C ARG A 232 9.32 21.42 1.80
N PHE A 233 9.22 20.25 2.40
CA PHE A 233 9.61 20.01 3.79
C PHE A 233 11.11 20.14 3.99
N ILE A 234 11.94 19.58 3.07
CA ILE A 234 13.39 19.71 3.20
C ILE A 234 13.85 21.14 2.96
N GLY A 235 13.22 21.87 2.03
CA GLY A 235 13.52 23.27 1.80
C GLY A 235 13.14 24.16 2.99
N GLU A 236 11.96 23.95 3.60
CA GLU A 236 11.54 24.63 4.83
C GLU A 236 12.50 24.33 6.00
N ALA A 237 13.08 23.11 6.05
CA ALA A 237 14.04 22.68 7.06
C ALA A 237 15.50 23.16 6.80
N GLY A 238 15.74 23.91 5.74
CA GLY A 238 17.02 24.51 5.41
C GLY A 238 17.96 23.62 4.61
N TYR A 239 17.44 22.57 3.96
CA TYR A 239 18.18 21.72 3.03
C TYR A 239 17.93 22.13 1.57
N ASP A 240 18.92 21.89 0.70
CA ASP A 240 18.77 22.12 -0.73
C ASP A 240 17.80 21.10 -1.35
N PRO A 241 16.63 21.50 -1.85
CA PRO A 241 15.64 20.56 -2.39
C PRO A 241 16.14 19.82 -3.65
N ARG A 242 17.17 20.34 -4.35
CA ARG A 242 17.81 19.65 -5.49
C ARG A 242 18.49 18.35 -5.07
N ALA A 243 18.78 18.16 -3.78
CA ALA A 243 19.33 16.92 -3.26
C ALA A 243 18.42 15.71 -3.51
N LEU A 244 17.08 15.89 -3.58
CA LEU A 244 16.14 14.83 -3.94
C LEU A 244 16.36 14.31 -5.37
N ILE A 245 16.74 15.19 -6.32
CA ILE A 245 17.14 14.76 -7.68
C ILE A 245 18.39 13.88 -7.61
N GLY A 246 19.34 14.22 -6.72
CA GLY A 246 20.53 13.40 -6.47
C GLY A 246 20.18 11.99 -5.96
N VAL A 247 19.19 11.89 -5.07
CA VAL A 247 18.67 10.60 -4.59
C VAL A 247 18.10 9.76 -5.74
N MET A 248 17.28 10.36 -6.62
CA MET A 248 16.72 9.64 -7.77
C MET A 248 17.82 9.06 -8.67
N ARG A 249 18.89 9.83 -8.93
CA ARG A 249 20.04 9.35 -9.72
C ARG A 249 20.78 8.19 -9.04
N ILE A 250 20.98 8.25 -7.72
CA ILE A 250 21.58 7.15 -6.95
C ILE A 250 20.73 5.87 -7.07
N LEU A 251 19.41 6.00 -6.99
CA LEU A 251 18.48 4.87 -7.13
C LEU A 251 18.47 4.30 -8.57
N GLU A 252 18.55 5.15 -9.58
CA GLU A 252 18.67 4.74 -10.99
C GLU A 252 20.01 4.01 -11.26
N GLU A 253 21.13 4.52 -10.74
CA GLU A 253 22.42 3.84 -10.82
C GLU A 253 22.38 2.47 -10.14
N ALA A 254 21.75 2.36 -8.98
CA ALA A 254 21.57 1.08 -8.27
C ALA A 254 20.73 0.09 -9.09
N SER A 255 19.83 0.56 -9.97
CA SER A 255 19.01 -0.25 -10.86
C SER A 255 19.80 -0.83 -12.04
N SER A 256 20.90 -0.22 -12.44
CA SER A 256 21.69 -0.64 -13.61
C SER A 256 22.41 -1.98 -13.41
N GLY A 257 22.48 -2.50 -12.19
CA GLY A 257 23.07 -3.79 -11.82
C GLY A 257 22.22 -5.03 -12.12
N GLY A 258 21.08 -4.90 -12.81
CA GLY A 258 20.22 -6.01 -13.25
C GLY A 258 19.08 -6.39 -12.30
N ARG A 259 19.07 -5.89 -11.05
CA ARG A 259 17.94 -5.99 -10.13
C ARG A 259 17.60 -4.58 -9.61
N PRO A 260 16.39 -4.10 -9.90
CA PRO A 260 15.96 -2.80 -9.37
C PRO A 260 16.03 -2.78 -7.83
N PRO A 261 16.37 -1.63 -7.23
CA PRO A 261 16.24 -1.42 -5.78
C PRO A 261 14.86 -1.80 -5.28
N GLU A 262 14.79 -2.36 -4.07
CA GLU A 262 13.50 -2.67 -3.42
C GLU A 262 12.66 -1.41 -3.25
N PHE A 263 13.29 -0.25 -3.09
CA PHE A 263 12.64 1.06 -3.08
C PHE A 263 11.66 1.23 -4.25
N PHE A 264 12.04 0.83 -5.48
CA PHE A 264 11.14 0.92 -6.64
C PHE A 264 10.03 -0.15 -6.67
N SER A 265 10.08 -1.14 -5.78
CA SER A 265 8.98 -2.09 -5.61
C SER A 265 7.80 -1.47 -4.87
N THR A 266 8.08 -0.56 -3.93
CA THR A 266 7.09 0.18 -3.14
C THR A 266 6.83 1.58 -3.70
N HIS A 267 7.87 2.23 -4.26
CA HIS A 267 7.88 3.58 -4.82
C HIS A 267 8.18 3.53 -6.33
N PRO A 268 7.18 3.31 -7.19
CA PRO A 268 7.44 3.17 -8.62
C PRO A 268 8.15 4.37 -9.22
N ASN A 269 9.29 4.12 -9.89
CA ASN A 269 9.94 5.14 -10.69
C ASN A 269 9.15 5.35 -11.99
N SER A 270 8.81 6.58 -12.31
CA SER A 270 8.33 6.96 -13.62
C SER A 270 9.42 7.79 -14.30
N ASP A 271 9.56 7.66 -15.63
CA ASP A 271 10.53 8.41 -16.43
C ASP A 271 10.40 9.95 -16.28
N THR A 272 9.32 10.41 -15.66
CA THR A 272 9.01 11.82 -15.44
C THR A 272 9.30 12.30 -14.02
N ARG A 273 9.65 11.42 -13.05
CA ARG A 273 9.77 11.82 -11.62
C ARG A 273 10.78 12.94 -11.41
N ILE A 274 11.95 12.86 -12.03
CA ILE A 274 12.97 13.92 -11.92
C ILE A 274 12.43 15.26 -12.47
N ALA A 275 11.76 15.24 -13.62
CA ALA A 275 11.17 16.44 -14.21
C ALA A 275 10.08 17.06 -13.33
N GLU A 276 9.25 16.23 -12.71
CA GLU A 276 8.19 16.67 -11.76
C GLU A 276 8.80 17.28 -10.49
N ILE A 277 9.90 16.69 -9.97
CA ILE A 277 10.66 17.24 -8.84
C ILE A 277 11.26 18.61 -9.22
N GLU A 278 11.85 18.74 -10.42
CA GLU A 278 12.39 19.99 -10.93
C GLU A 278 11.28 21.06 -11.05
N GLU A 279 10.10 20.68 -11.54
CA GLU A 279 8.95 21.59 -11.61
C GLU A 279 8.48 22.01 -10.23
N ALA A 280 8.41 21.08 -9.26
CA ALA A 280 8.07 21.39 -7.87
C ALA A 280 9.05 22.38 -7.24
N ILE A 281 10.36 22.20 -7.48
CA ILE A 281 11.40 23.12 -7.02
C ILE A 281 11.21 24.49 -7.67
N GLN A 282 11.00 24.56 -8.98
CA GLN A 282 10.79 25.82 -9.70
C GLN A 282 9.54 26.55 -9.21
N LYS A 283 8.47 25.82 -8.90
CA LYS A 283 7.23 26.39 -8.38
C LYS A 283 7.42 26.96 -6.97
N GLN A 284 8.19 26.26 -6.13
CA GLN A 284 8.48 26.71 -4.76
C GLN A 284 9.46 27.87 -4.72
N TYR A 285 10.42 27.91 -5.65
CA TYR A 285 11.49 28.90 -5.75
C TYR A 285 11.54 29.55 -7.14
N PRO A 286 10.53 30.38 -7.50
CA PRO A 286 10.48 31.00 -8.84
C PRO A 286 11.69 31.89 -9.15
N GLY A 287 12.37 32.42 -8.13
CA GLY A 287 13.60 33.21 -8.23
C GLY A 287 14.90 32.42 -8.14
N GLY A 288 14.79 31.08 -8.12
CA GLY A 288 15.91 30.16 -7.90
C GLY A 288 16.04 29.75 -6.44
N VAL A 289 16.64 28.58 -6.22
CA VAL A 289 16.89 28.03 -4.88
C VAL A 289 17.84 28.97 -4.13
N PRO A 290 17.53 29.38 -2.88
CA PRO A 290 18.39 30.26 -2.10
C PRO A 290 19.80 29.69 -1.90
N GLU A 291 20.80 30.58 -1.84
CA GLU A 291 22.16 30.22 -1.44
C GLU A 291 22.23 29.88 0.05
N GLY A 292 23.15 29.00 0.45
CA GLY A 292 23.43 28.66 1.84
C GLY A 292 22.56 27.57 2.43
N LEU A 293 21.67 26.94 1.64
CA LEU A 293 21.01 25.71 2.05
C LEU A 293 22.02 24.56 2.16
N ARG A 294 21.75 23.61 3.05
CA ARG A 294 22.61 22.43 3.27
C ARG A 294 22.50 21.47 2.09
N PRO A 295 23.63 21.11 1.48
CA PRO A 295 23.65 20.17 0.35
C PRO A 295 23.36 18.73 0.76
#